data_7202c8cd0d665402e939d32bc2d3d972
#
_entry.id   7202c8cd0d665402e939d32bc2d3d972
#
_cell.length_a   1.000
_cell.length_b   1.000
_cell.length_c   1.000
_cell.angle_alpha   90.00
_cell.angle_beta   90.00
_cell.angle_gamma   90.00
#
_symmetry.space_group_name_H-M   'P 1'
#
loop_
_entity.id
_entity.type
_entity.pdbx_description
1 polymer ?
#
loop_
_entity_poly.entity_id
_entity_poly.type
_entity_poly.pdbx_seq_one_letter_code
_entity_poly.pdbx_strand_id
1 'polypeptide(L)'
;MKRWISLCAGALAATAIVAAVPAAAEYPEKPIKLIVPFPPGGGTDIIARIVGDKLSSSLGWKVIVENKAGAGGTVGMDAAAKSKPDGYTMVLGQTSNLSIAPSLMAGLPYDPVKAFTPVTLVDEAPLAITVGVNSPIKTLADLVAAAKATPGKLLFASPGNATVAHLTGELFQKTAGIKYTHVPYKGTAQALPDVISGRASFYVASIESSMPQIKGGQLRAIAVTGAKRAKELPNVPTVAESGFKDFTAVTWFGIAVPAGTPDAIVQKLNTEIAKVLQDPTVRERLGGDVQTGPQAFAALIKSDHDKWGKVVKEAGIKTE
;
A
#
# COMPACT_ATOMS: atom_id res chain seq x y z
N MET A 1 66.99 74.82 -0.45
CA MET A 1 65.83 74.62 0.42
C MET A 1 64.68 74.12 -0.42
N LYS A 2 64.47 72.80 -0.59
CA LYS A 2 63.30 72.22 -1.17
C LYS A 2 63.01 70.87 -0.47
N ARG A 3 61.94 70.80 0.33
CA ARG A 3 61.46 69.63 1.04
C ARG A 3 60.71 68.71 0.04
N TRP A 4 61.08 67.50 -0.06
CA TRP A 4 60.38 66.45 -0.81
C TRP A 4 59.50 65.67 0.19
N ILE A 5 58.23 65.62 -0.05
CA ILE A 5 57.26 64.85 0.70
C ILE A 5 57.00 63.60 -0.14
N SER A 6 57.40 62.42 0.41
CA SER A 6 57.07 61.10 -0.18
C SER A 6 55.71 60.64 0.32
N LEU A 7 54.75 60.50 -0.58
CA LEU A 7 53.49 59.81 -0.32
C LEU A 7 53.69 58.32 -0.42
N CYS A 8 53.52 57.59 0.66
CA CYS A 8 53.35 56.15 0.65
C CYS A 8 51.90 55.80 0.39
N ALA A 9 51.59 55.29 -0.82
CA ALA A 9 50.29 54.70 -1.15
C ALA A 9 50.25 53.24 -0.63
N GLY A 10 49.53 53.02 0.47
CA GLY A 10 49.25 51.69 1.00
C GLY A 10 48.12 51.07 0.20
N ALA A 11 48.42 50.03 -0.58
CA ALA A 11 47.42 49.21 -1.26
C ALA A 11 46.80 48.22 -0.25
N LEU A 12 45.55 48.47 0.20
CA LEU A 12 44.74 47.48 0.91
C LEU A 12 44.26 46.40 -0.09
N ALA A 13 44.86 45.21 -0.05
CA ALA A 13 44.36 44.05 -0.71
C ALA A 13 43.19 43.50 0.10
N ALA A 14 41.96 43.77 -0.30
CA ALA A 14 40.75 43.16 0.23
C ALA A 14 40.68 41.71 -0.27
N THR A 15 41.09 40.78 0.58
CA THR A 15 40.92 39.33 0.32
C THR A 15 39.42 38.98 0.48
N ALA A 16 38.70 38.86 -0.63
CA ALA A 16 37.34 38.35 -0.61
C ALA A 16 37.37 36.85 -0.23
N ILE A 17 37.01 36.54 1.00
CA ILE A 17 36.74 35.16 1.41
C ILE A 17 35.44 34.75 0.74
N VAL A 18 35.52 34.06 -0.39
CA VAL A 18 34.40 33.35 -0.98
C VAL A 18 34.07 32.19 -0.04
N ALA A 19 33.08 32.39 0.82
CA ALA A 19 32.52 31.29 1.59
C ALA A 19 32.00 30.26 0.61
N ALA A 20 32.72 29.16 0.44
CA ALA A 20 32.24 27.99 -0.30
C ALA A 20 30.98 27.50 0.45
N VAL A 21 29.81 27.79 -0.13
CA VAL A 21 28.58 27.16 0.30
C VAL A 21 28.80 25.67 0.08
N PRO A 22 28.73 24.82 1.15
CA PRO A 22 28.87 23.39 0.94
C PRO A 22 27.81 22.97 -0.05
N ALA A 23 28.22 22.41 -1.19
CA ALA A 23 27.30 21.78 -2.11
C ALA A 23 26.50 20.77 -1.30
N ALA A 24 25.21 21.01 -1.14
CA ALA A 24 24.34 20.07 -0.45
C ALA A 24 24.53 18.72 -1.15
N ALA A 25 25.04 17.75 -0.39
CA ALA A 25 25.32 16.43 -0.92
C ALA A 25 24.07 15.90 -1.65
N GLU A 26 24.27 15.35 -2.85
CA GLU A 26 23.18 15.01 -3.74
C GLU A 26 22.42 13.77 -3.19
N TYR A 27 21.29 14.00 -2.52
CA TYR A 27 20.43 12.91 -2.06
C TYR A 27 19.91 12.08 -3.25
N PRO A 28 19.94 10.71 -3.21
CA PRO A 28 20.48 9.87 -2.15
C PRO A 28 21.96 9.51 -2.38
N GLU A 29 22.80 9.58 -1.33
CA GLU A 29 24.23 9.16 -1.34
C GLU A 29 24.46 7.72 -0.87
N LYS A 30 23.47 7.13 -0.22
CA LYS A 30 23.50 5.77 0.37
C LYS A 30 22.20 5.02 0.06
N PRO A 31 22.18 3.69 0.26
CA PRO A 31 20.98 2.90 0.00
C PRO A 31 19.76 3.41 0.76
N ILE A 32 18.62 3.46 0.06
CA ILE A 32 17.32 3.76 0.64
C ILE A 32 16.63 2.43 0.99
N LYS A 33 16.17 2.31 2.22
CA LYS A 33 15.36 1.17 2.67
C LYS A 33 13.89 1.43 2.36
N LEU A 34 13.22 0.48 1.71
CA LEU A 34 11.77 0.47 1.53
C LEU A 34 11.18 -0.66 2.39
N ILE A 35 10.61 -0.28 3.54
CA ILE A 35 9.95 -1.23 4.44
C ILE A 35 8.62 -1.66 3.85
N VAL A 36 8.41 -2.98 3.79
CA VAL A 36 7.16 -3.62 3.44
C VAL A 36 6.58 -4.27 4.70
N PRO A 37 5.45 -3.77 5.24
CA PRO A 37 4.90 -4.24 6.50
C PRO A 37 4.14 -5.58 6.41
N PHE A 38 4.37 -6.35 5.35
CA PHE A 38 3.73 -7.64 5.08
C PHE A 38 4.73 -8.69 4.61
N PRO A 39 4.37 -9.98 4.66
CA PRO A 39 5.23 -11.05 4.17
C PRO A 39 5.51 -10.93 2.66
N PRO A 40 6.61 -11.53 2.18
CA PRO A 40 6.90 -11.61 0.76
C PRO A 40 5.76 -12.28 -0.04
N GLY A 41 5.59 -11.87 -1.31
CA GLY A 41 4.62 -12.43 -2.25
C GLY A 41 3.20 -11.92 -2.11
N GLY A 42 2.91 -11.03 -1.17
CA GLY A 42 1.65 -10.28 -1.13
C GLY A 42 1.69 -9.05 -2.03
N GLY A 43 0.52 -8.44 -2.31
CA GLY A 43 0.41 -7.26 -3.19
C GLY A 43 1.35 -6.13 -2.79
N THR A 44 1.47 -5.82 -1.49
CA THR A 44 2.40 -4.79 -0.99
C THR A 44 3.86 -5.10 -1.35
N ASP A 45 4.29 -6.36 -1.24
CA ASP A 45 5.66 -6.76 -1.58
C ASP A 45 5.91 -6.69 -3.09
N ILE A 46 4.95 -7.16 -3.89
CA ILE A 46 5.04 -7.11 -5.36
C ILE A 46 5.16 -5.67 -5.84
N ILE A 47 4.32 -4.77 -5.35
CA ILE A 47 4.34 -3.34 -5.71
C ILE A 47 5.64 -2.66 -5.25
N ALA A 48 6.10 -2.94 -4.02
CA ALA A 48 7.36 -2.40 -3.50
C ALA A 48 8.56 -2.78 -4.38
N ARG A 49 8.61 -4.03 -4.84
CA ARG A 49 9.68 -4.51 -5.73
C ARG A 49 9.59 -3.87 -7.11
N ILE A 50 8.40 -3.75 -7.70
CA ILE A 50 8.20 -3.06 -8.98
C ILE A 50 8.77 -1.64 -8.91
N VAL A 51 8.38 -0.89 -7.88
CA VAL A 51 8.82 0.51 -7.71
C VAL A 51 10.31 0.59 -7.36
N GLY A 52 10.78 -0.24 -6.42
CA GLY A 52 12.17 -0.25 -5.96
C GLY A 52 13.15 -0.64 -7.08
N ASP A 53 12.83 -1.67 -7.85
CA ASP A 53 13.65 -2.12 -9.00
C ASP A 53 13.70 -1.03 -10.08
N LYS A 54 12.56 -0.36 -10.34
CA LYS A 54 12.52 0.70 -11.34
C LYS A 54 13.27 1.96 -10.90
N LEU A 55 13.15 2.38 -9.64
CA LEU A 55 13.96 3.46 -9.07
C LEU A 55 15.45 3.13 -9.19
N SER A 56 15.83 1.88 -8.92
CA SER A 56 17.22 1.44 -9.02
C SER A 56 17.73 1.44 -10.46
N SER A 57 16.95 0.92 -11.39
CA SER A 57 17.37 0.79 -12.81
C SER A 57 17.34 2.11 -13.57
N SER A 58 16.40 3.03 -13.25
CA SER A 58 16.24 4.28 -13.98
C SER A 58 17.07 5.43 -13.42
N LEU A 59 17.34 5.44 -12.11
CA LEU A 59 18.01 6.56 -11.43
C LEU A 59 19.36 6.17 -10.81
N GLY A 60 19.73 4.89 -10.85
CA GLY A 60 20.91 4.39 -10.15
C GLY A 60 20.80 4.38 -8.62
N TRP A 61 19.59 4.62 -8.09
CA TRP A 61 19.35 4.58 -6.64
C TRP A 61 19.45 3.14 -6.13
N LYS A 62 20.12 2.93 -5.03
CA LYS A 62 20.11 1.62 -4.39
C LYS A 62 18.93 1.52 -3.44
N VAL A 63 17.81 0.93 -3.91
CA VAL A 63 16.62 0.70 -3.09
C VAL A 63 16.62 -0.75 -2.58
N ILE A 64 16.52 -0.92 -1.27
CA ILE A 64 16.51 -2.23 -0.60
C ILE A 64 15.12 -2.45 -0.01
N VAL A 65 14.39 -3.42 -0.55
CA VAL A 65 13.08 -3.84 -0.05
C VAL A 65 13.27 -4.76 1.16
N GLU A 66 12.71 -4.38 2.32
CA GLU A 66 12.81 -5.14 3.57
C GLU A 66 11.42 -5.48 4.10
N ASN A 67 11.06 -6.77 4.14
CA ASN A 67 9.79 -7.22 4.70
C ASN A 67 9.86 -7.29 6.23
N LYS A 68 8.99 -6.51 6.89
CA LYS A 68 8.79 -6.51 8.36
C LYS A 68 7.32 -6.83 8.67
N ALA A 69 6.97 -8.09 8.53
CA ALA A 69 5.61 -8.55 8.74
C ALA A 69 5.24 -8.70 10.22
N GLY A 70 3.96 -8.58 10.53
CA GLY A 70 3.40 -8.88 11.85
C GLY A 70 2.20 -8.00 12.19
N ALA A 71 1.25 -8.55 12.94
CA ALA A 71 0.07 -7.86 13.48
C ALA A 71 -0.64 -6.95 12.46
N GLY A 72 -1.05 -7.50 11.30
CA GLY A 72 -1.73 -6.71 10.24
C GLY A 72 -0.87 -5.62 9.61
N GLY A 73 0.46 -5.68 9.74
CA GLY A 73 1.40 -4.69 9.22
C GLY A 73 1.91 -3.69 10.25
N THR A 74 1.39 -3.71 11.49
CA THR A 74 1.75 -2.72 12.52
C THR A 74 3.23 -2.79 12.92
N VAL A 75 3.84 -3.99 12.90
CA VAL A 75 5.28 -4.16 13.21
C VAL A 75 6.17 -3.38 12.23
N GLY A 76 5.90 -3.49 10.94
CA GLY A 76 6.66 -2.77 9.92
C GLY A 76 6.42 -1.27 9.95
N MET A 77 5.19 -0.86 10.18
CA MET A 77 4.83 0.56 10.32
C MET A 77 5.50 1.20 11.54
N ASP A 78 5.47 0.53 12.70
CA ASP A 78 6.14 1.01 13.91
C ASP A 78 7.66 1.14 13.70
N ALA A 79 8.28 0.14 13.07
CA ALA A 79 9.70 0.21 12.73
C ALA A 79 10.04 1.39 11.79
N ALA A 80 9.17 1.68 10.83
CA ALA A 80 9.31 2.84 9.95
C ALA A 80 9.13 4.15 10.71
N ALA A 81 8.08 4.26 11.54
CA ALA A 81 7.80 5.46 12.34
C ALA A 81 8.94 5.86 13.26
N LYS A 82 9.67 4.88 13.81
CA LYS A 82 10.83 5.07 14.69
C LYS A 82 12.16 5.27 13.95
N SER A 83 12.15 5.22 12.62
CA SER A 83 13.37 5.46 11.82
C SER A 83 13.73 6.94 11.77
N LYS A 84 14.99 7.24 11.43
CA LYS A 84 15.44 8.63 11.28
C LYS A 84 14.69 9.32 10.14
N PRO A 85 14.27 10.59 10.33
CA PRO A 85 13.56 11.36 9.30
C PRO A 85 14.57 12.00 8.32
N ASP A 86 15.44 11.19 7.73
CA ASP A 86 16.51 11.62 6.82
C ASP A 86 16.26 11.21 5.36
N GLY A 87 15.08 10.63 5.07
CA GLY A 87 14.67 10.18 3.74
C GLY A 87 15.24 8.81 3.33
N TYR A 88 16.12 8.19 4.11
CA TYR A 88 16.70 6.88 3.78
C TYR A 88 15.90 5.68 4.29
N THR A 89 14.76 5.95 4.92
CA THR A 89 13.74 4.92 5.20
C THR A 89 12.42 5.38 4.63
N MET A 90 11.89 4.61 3.69
CA MET A 90 10.52 4.71 3.19
C MET A 90 9.71 3.53 3.71
N VAL A 91 8.40 3.65 3.74
CA VAL A 91 7.48 2.54 3.98
C VAL A 91 6.42 2.52 2.89
N LEU A 92 6.11 1.35 2.35
CA LEU A 92 4.93 1.14 1.50
C LEU A 92 3.76 0.76 2.40
N GLY A 93 3.02 1.79 2.84
CA GLY A 93 1.77 1.61 3.58
C GLY A 93 0.60 1.30 2.65
N GLN A 94 -0.50 0.87 3.23
CA GLN A 94 -1.74 0.59 2.52
C GLN A 94 -2.96 0.93 3.39
N THR A 95 -4.16 0.86 2.81
CA THR A 95 -5.45 1.09 3.47
C THR A 95 -5.53 0.47 4.87
N SER A 96 -5.05 -0.79 5.02
CA SER A 96 -5.14 -1.53 6.28
C SER A 96 -4.42 -0.85 7.44
N ASN A 97 -3.17 -0.45 7.23
CA ASN A 97 -2.31 0.05 8.32
C ASN A 97 -2.28 1.57 8.46
N LEU A 98 -2.67 2.31 7.42
CA LEU A 98 -2.74 3.77 7.47
C LEU A 98 -4.14 4.31 7.75
N SER A 99 -5.22 3.55 7.41
CA SER A 99 -6.59 4.05 7.57
C SER A 99 -7.48 3.15 8.45
N ILE A 100 -7.32 1.82 8.38
CA ILE A 100 -8.20 0.89 9.10
C ILE A 100 -7.70 0.60 10.53
N ALA A 101 -6.41 0.32 10.69
CA ALA A 101 -5.83 -0.11 11.96
C ALA A 101 -6.18 0.79 13.17
N PRO A 102 -6.22 2.14 13.04
CA PRO A 102 -6.60 3.01 14.15
C PRO A 102 -8.02 2.77 14.69
N SER A 103 -8.93 2.29 13.84
CA SER A 103 -10.33 2.03 14.23
C SER A 103 -10.53 0.64 14.82
N LEU A 104 -9.56 -0.27 14.65
CA LEU A 104 -9.68 -1.67 15.06
C LEU A 104 -8.76 -2.04 16.22
N MET A 105 -7.58 -1.43 16.31
CA MET A 105 -6.54 -1.87 17.22
C MET A 105 -6.39 -0.89 18.39
N ALA A 106 -6.80 -1.33 19.57
CA ALA A 106 -6.49 -0.60 20.80
C ALA A 106 -4.97 -0.64 21.04
N GLY A 107 -4.36 0.54 21.30
CA GLY A 107 -2.92 0.61 21.59
C GLY A 107 -2.01 0.48 20.36
N LEU A 108 -2.47 0.95 19.20
CA LEU A 108 -1.62 1.03 18.01
C LEU A 108 -0.31 1.77 18.33
N PRO A 109 0.89 1.19 18.04
CA PRO A 109 2.18 1.74 18.49
C PRO A 109 2.64 2.98 17.68
N TYR A 110 1.88 3.41 16.70
CA TYR A 110 2.09 4.63 15.91
C TYR A 110 0.76 5.33 15.63
N ASP A 111 0.82 6.64 15.43
CA ASP A 111 -0.28 7.44 14.90
C ASP A 111 -0.08 7.58 13.38
N PRO A 112 -0.95 7.02 12.52
CA PRO A 112 -0.73 7.03 11.08
C PRO A 112 -0.73 8.43 10.46
N VAL A 113 -1.35 9.41 11.12
CA VAL A 113 -1.39 10.81 10.63
C VAL A 113 -0.18 11.60 11.09
N LYS A 114 0.30 11.34 12.33
CA LYS A 114 1.38 12.13 12.95
C LYS A 114 2.76 11.52 12.78
N ALA A 115 2.85 10.18 12.66
CA ALA A 115 4.13 9.49 12.60
C ALA A 115 4.75 9.47 11.21
N PHE A 116 4.00 9.84 10.17
CA PHE A 116 4.44 9.77 8.78
C PHE A 116 4.18 11.06 8.02
N THR A 117 5.08 11.34 7.08
CA THR A 117 4.85 12.30 6.00
C THR A 117 4.53 11.52 4.73
N PRO A 118 3.31 11.61 4.18
CA PRO A 118 2.95 10.99 2.91
C PRO A 118 3.82 11.51 1.76
N VAL A 119 4.29 10.62 0.88
CA VAL A 119 5.07 10.99 -0.31
C VAL A 119 4.20 10.94 -1.55
N THR A 120 3.61 9.79 -1.83
CA THR A 120 2.73 9.61 -2.99
C THR A 120 1.89 8.34 -2.87
N LEU A 121 0.71 8.37 -3.48
CA LEU A 121 -0.05 7.17 -3.78
C LEU A 121 0.64 6.44 -4.96
N VAL A 122 0.81 5.14 -4.84
CA VAL A 122 1.52 4.30 -5.81
C VAL A 122 0.56 3.51 -6.66
N ASP A 123 -0.46 2.94 -6.04
CA ASP A 123 -1.47 2.12 -6.71
C ASP A 123 -2.78 2.12 -5.94
N GLU A 124 -3.87 1.96 -6.67
CA GLU A 124 -5.20 1.71 -6.14
C GLU A 124 -5.86 0.63 -6.97
N ALA A 125 -6.23 -0.46 -6.33
CA ALA A 125 -6.79 -1.61 -7.00
C ALA A 125 -7.98 -2.20 -6.26
N PRO A 126 -8.97 -2.73 -6.97
CA PRO A 126 -10.00 -3.56 -6.36
C PRO A 126 -9.38 -4.85 -5.82
N LEU A 127 -10.10 -5.50 -4.90
CA LEU A 127 -9.78 -6.85 -4.50
C LEU A 127 -10.52 -7.84 -5.42
N ALA A 128 -9.99 -9.07 -5.50
CA ALA A 128 -10.66 -10.17 -6.14
C ALA A 128 -11.27 -11.11 -5.08
N ILE A 129 -12.48 -11.57 -5.31
CA ILE A 129 -13.08 -12.71 -4.64
C ILE A 129 -12.76 -13.93 -5.50
N THR A 130 -11.97 -14.85 -4.95
CA THR A 130 -11.45 -16.01 -5.67
C THR A 130 -11.83 -17.32 -4.98
N VAL A 131 -11.94 -18.37 -5.76
CA VAL A 131 -12.17 -19.75 -5.33
C VAL A 131 -11.17 -20.68 -6.01
N GLY A 132 -10.93 -21.86 -5.46
CA GLY A 132 -10.20 -22.90 -6.17
C GLY A 132 -10.86 -23.23 -7.51
N VAL A 133 -10.09 -23.51 -8.57
CA VAL A 133 -10.64 -23.78 -9.90
C VAL A 133 -11.63 -24.95 -9.92
N ASN A 134 -11.41 -25.95 -9.07
CA ASN A 134 -12.28 -27.14 -8.92
C ASN A 134 -13.48 -26.92 -7.98
N SER A 135 -13.62 -25.71 -7.39
CA SER A 135 -14.76 -25.40 -6.53
C SER A 135 -16.08 -25.51 -7.30
N PRO A 136 -17.15 -26.03 -6.66
CA PRO A 136 -18.50 -25.99 -7.24
C PRO A 136 -19.03 -24.55 -7.37
N ILE A 137 -18.47 -23.60 -6.60
CA ILE A 137 -18.78 -22.18 -6.66
C ILE A 137 -18.09 -21.57 -7.91
N LYS A 138 -18.86 -21.15 -8.89
CA LYS A 138 -18.34 -20.58 -10.15
C LYS A 138 -18.63 -19.11 -10.31
N THR A 139 -19.61 -18.60 -9.60
CA THR A 139 -20.09 -17.21 -9.64
C THR A 139 -20.29 -16.66 -8.23
N LEU A 140 -20.44 -15.35 -8.11
CA LEU A 140 -20.80 -14.73 -6.83
C LEU A 140 -22.19 -15.17 -6.36
N ALA A 141 -23.12 -15.42 -7.30
CA ALA A 141 -24.45 -15.95 -6.98
C ALA A 141 -24.37 -17.35 -6.36
N ASP A 142 -23.50 -18.22 -6.85
CA ASP A 142 -23.27 -19.55 -6.26
C ASP A 142 -22.72 -19.44 -4.84
N LEU A 143 -21.78 -18.52 -4.59
CA LEU A 143 -21.24 -18.26 -3.27
C LEU A 143 -22.35 -17.85 -2.28
N VAL A 144 -23.20 -16.92 -2.71
CA VAL A 144 -24.34 -16.45 -1.90
C VAL A 144 -25.33 -17.57 -1.62
N ALA A 145 -25.68 -18.36 -2.65
CA ALA A 145 -26.57 -19.51 -2.50
C ALA A 145 -26.02 -20.56 -1.53
N ALA A 146 -24.74 -20.92 -1.66
CA ALA A 146 -24.08 -21.86 -0.76
C ALA A 146 -24.03 -21.34 0.68
N ALA A 147 -23.73 -20.07 0.89
CA ALA A 147 -23.72 -19.46 2.21
C ALA A 147 -25.10 -19.40 2.86
N LYS A 148 -26.16 -19.18 2.08
CA LYS A 148 -27.56 -19.22 2.56
C LYS A 148 -27.99 -20.65 2.90
N ALA A 149 -27.58 -21.64 2.12
CA ALA A 149 -27.90 -23.04 2.35
C ALA A 149 -27.24 -23.61 3.62
N THR A 150 -26.02 -23.14 3.93
CA THR A 150 -25.23 -23.60 5.07
C THR A 150 -24.62 -22.45 5.86
N PRO A 151 -25.44 -21.66 6.61
CA PRO A 151 -24.95 -20.46 7.29
C PRO A 151 -23.77 -20.78 8.25
N GLY A 152 -22.68 -19.98 8.10
CA GLY A 152 -21.48 -20.11 8.91
C GLY A 152 -20.53 -21.27 8.54
N LYS A 153 -20.88 -22.14 7.57
CA LYS A 153 -20.06 -23.29 7.22
C LYS A 153 -18.99 -23.01 6.16
N LEU A 154 -19.22 -22.04 5.30
CA LEU A 154 -18.19 -21.62 4.35
C LEU A 154 -17.03 -20.93 5.09
N LEU A 155 -15.80 -21.24 4.68
CA LEU A 155 -14.59 -20.66 5.25
C LEU A 155 -14.08 -19.56 4.32
N PHE A 156 -14.10 -18.34 4.82
CA PHE A 156 -13.57 -17.16 4.17
C PHE A 156 -12.11 -16.94 4.56
N ALA A 157 -11.17 -17.10 3.64
CA ALA A 157 -9.77 -16.82 3.86
C ALA A 157 -9.42 -15.35 3.56
N SER A 158 -8.57 -14.75 4.39
CA SER A 158 -7.97 -13.43 4.15
C SER A 158 -6.48 -13.43 4.48
N PRO A 159 -5.70 -12.43 4.03
CA PRO A 159 -4.29 -12.27 4.40
C PRO A 159 -4.06 -11.99 5.90
N GLY A 160 -5.11 -11.76 6.67
CA GLY A 160 -5.04 -11.54 8.11
C GLY A 160 -6.13 -10.66 8.67
N ASN A 161 -6.23 -10.64 9.99
CA ASN A 161 -7.13 -9.74 10.71
C ASN A 161 -6.79 -8.27 10.43
N ALA A 162 -7.80 -7.40 10.53
CA ALA A 162 -7.67 -5.95 10.33
C ALA A 162 -7.16 -5.53 8.93
N THR A 163 -7.06 -6.46 7.97
CA THR A 163 -6.76 -6.12 6.57
C THR A 163 -8.00 -5.60 5.84
N VAL A 164 -7.81 -4.81 4.79
CA VAL A 164 -8.92 -4.38 3.93
C VAL A 164 -9.68 -5.59 3.36
N ALA A 165 -8.98 -6.69 3.07
CA ALA A 165 -9.60 -7.93 2.62
C ALA A 165 -10.54 -8.54 3.64
N HIS A 166 -10.15 -8.57 4.93
CA HIS A 166 -11.02 -8.98 6.01
C HIS A 166 -12.28 -8.12 6.07
N LEU A 167 -12.11 -6.79 6.14
CA LEU A 167 -13.25 -5.87 6.23
C LEU A 167 -14.16 -5.93 4.99
N THR A 168 -13.58 -6.15 3.83
CA THR A 168 -14.35 -6.36 2.58
C THR A 168 -15.22 -7.62 2.66
N GLY A 169 -14.68 -8.71 3.22
CA GLY A 169 -15.46 -9.91 3.50
C GLY A 169 -16.61 -9.59 4.46
N GLU A 170 -16.34 -8.97 5.61
CA GLU A 170 -17.37 -8.62 6.59
C GLU A 170 -18.43 -7.68 6.01
N LEU A 171 -18.03 -6.68 5.22
CA LEU A 171 -18.95 -5.81 4.50
C LEU A 171 -19.83 -6.60 3.53
N PHE A 172 -19.24 -7.55 2.78
CA PHE A 172 -19.99 -8.39 1.86
C PHE A 172 -20.97 -9.32 2.58
N GLN A 173 -20.56 -9.93 3.69
CA GLN A 173 -21.43 -10.74 4.53
C GLN A 173 -22.68 -9.98 4.97
N LYS A 174 -22.49 -8.74 5.43
CA LYS A 174 -23.58 -7.85 5.84
C LYS A 174 -24.47 -7.44 4.65
N THR A 175 -23.86 -7.00 3.55
CA THR A 175 -24.57 -6.52 2.36
C THR A 175 -25.40 -7.61 1.71
N ALA A 176 -24.87 -8.84 1.64
CA ALA A 176 -25.56 -9.99 1.04
C ALA A 176 -26.52 -10.71 2.00
N GLY A 177 -26.55 -10.34 3.29
CA GLY A 177 -27.38 -11.01 4.31
C GLY A 177 -27.03 -12.50 4.47
N ILE A 178 -25.74 -12.85 4.41
CA ILE A 178 -25.22 -14.23 4.50
C ILE A 178 -24.31 -14.38 5.71
N LYS A 179 -23.95 -15.63 6.05
CA LYS A 179 -23.00 -15.94 7.12
C LYS A 179 -21.95 -16.94 6.65
N TYR A 180 -20.69 -16.65 6.93
CA TYR A 180 -19.55 -17.54 6.79
C TYR A 180 -18.55 -17.31 7.92
N THR A 181 -17.56 -18.19 8.07
CA THR A 181 -16.54 -18.10 9.10
C THR A 181 -15.25 -17.54 8.51
N HIS A 182 -14.75 -16.46 9.08
CA HIS A 182 -13.47 -15.88 8.69
C HIS A 182 -12.29 -16.71 9.23
N VAL A 183 -11.32 -16.99 8.38
CA VAL A 183 -10.05 -17.67 8.68
C VAL A 183 -8.90 -16.74 8.28
N PRO A 184 -8.28 -16.05 9.26
CA PRO A 184 -7.16 -15.17 8.99
C PRO A 184 -5.87 -15.97 8.81
N TYR A 185 -5.10 -15.69 7.76
CA TYR A 185 -3.77 -16.23 7.50
C TYR A 185 -2.69 -15.16 7.77
N LYS A 186 -1.44 -15.59 7.88
CA LYS A 186 -0.29 -14.68 8.02
C LYS A 186 0.24 -14.25 6.64
N GLY A 187 -0.66 -13.73 5.78
CA GLY A 187 -0.35 -13.30 4.42
C GLY A 187 -0.88 -14.24 3.33
N THR A 188 -0.85 -13.75 2.08
CA THR A 188 -1.40 -14.44 0.90
C THR A 188 -0.76 -15.80 0.65
N ALA A 189 0.57 -15.90 0.76
CA ALA A 189 1.29 -17.13 0.47
C ALA A 189 0.84 -18.33 1.33
N GLN A 190 0.39 -18.09 2.56
CA GLN A 190 -0.13 -19.15 3.44
C GLN A 190 -1.60 -19.48 3.14
N ALA A 191 -2.40 -18.53 2.66
CA ALA A 191 -3.81 -18.76 2.36
C ALA A 191 -4.02 -19.56 1.06
N LEU A 192 -3.21 -19.29 0.04
CA LEU A 192 -3.43 -19.83 -1.31
C LEU A 192 -3.50 -21.35 -1.40
N PRO A 193 -2.63 -22.17 -0.73
CA PRO A 193 -2.74 -23.62 -0.77
C PRO A 193 -4.08 -24.16 -0.26
N ASP A 194 -4.65 -23.51 0.77
CA ASP A 194 -5.92 -23.92 1.35
C ASP A 194 -7.11 -23.55 0.48
N VAL A 195 -7.03 -22.44 -0.23
CA VAL A 195 -8.05 -22.04 -1.20
C VAL A 195 -8.02 -22.93 -2.46
N ILE A 196 -6.82 -23.19 -2.98
CA ILE A 196 -6.62 -24.05 -4.16
C ILE A 196 -7.13 -25.47 -3.89
N SER A 197 -6.85 -26.02 -2.71
CA SER A 197 -7.30 -27.36 -2.30
C SER A 197 -8.79 -27.42 -1.90
N GLY A 198 -9.45 -26.28 -1.73
CA GLY A 198 -10.84 -26.20 -1.26
C GLY A 198 -11.01 -26.34 0.26
N ARG A 199 -9.92 -26.36 1.05
CA ARG A 199 -10.01 -26.28 2.51
C ARG A 199 -10.59 -24.95 2.97
N ALA A 200 -10.21 -23.85 2.34
CA ALA A 200 -10.92 -22.57 2.44
C ALA A 200 -11.85 -22.44 1.23
N SER A 201 -13.10 -22.03 1.48
CA SER A 201 -14.15 -22.00 0.45
C SER A 201 -13.92 -20.89 -0.58
N PHE A 202 -13.44 -19.73 -0.12
CA PHE A 202 -13.11 -18.59 -0.96
C PHE A 202 -12.09 -17.67 -0.28
N TYR A 203 -11.50 -16.79 -1.05
CA TYR A 203 -10.46 -15.87 -0.64
C TYR A 203 -10.73 -14.47 -1.17
N VAL A 204 -10.46 -13.46 -0.35
CA VAL A 204 -10.47 -12.06 -0.76
C VAL A 204 -9.08 -11.49 -0.57
N ALA A 205 -8.51 -10.94 -1.62
CA ALA A 205 -7.22 -10.27 -1.59
C ALA A 205 -7.03 -9.33 -2.79
N SER A 206 -5.92 -8.59 -2.79
CA SER A 206 -5.55 -7.79 -3.94
C SER A 206 -5.37 -8.66 -5.20
N ILE A 207 -5.74 -8.12 -6.34
CA ILE A 207 -5.66 -8.85 -7.64
C ILE A 207 -4.22 -9.30 -7.89
N GLU A 208 -3.24 -8.43 -7.67
CA GLU A 208 -1.81 -8.68 -7.92
C GLU A 208 -1.34 -9.94 -7.19
N SER A 209 -1.79 -10.14 -5.94
CA SER A 209 -1.38 -11.28 -5.13
C SER A 209 -1.99 -12.61 -5.56
N SER A 210 -3.11 -12.59 -6.28
CA SER A 210 -3.83 -13.79 -6.76
C SER A 210 -3.60 -14.07 -8.24
N MET A 211 -3.08 -13.10 -8.99
CA MET A 211 -2.95 -13.15 -10.45
C MET A 211 -2.11 -14.31 -10.96
N PRO A 212 -0.95 -14.67 -10.35
CA PRO A 212 -0.19 -15.83 -10.80
C PRO A 212 -1.00 -17.13 -10.79
N GLN A 213 -1.80 -17.36 -9.76
CA GLN A 213 -2.64 -18.56 -9.60
C GLN A 213 -3.87 -18.52 -10.50
N ILE A 214 -4.41 -17.33 -10.78
CA ILE A 214 -5.51 -17.15 -11.74
C ILE A 214 -5.00 -17.46 -13.15
N LYS A 215 -3.89 -16.88 -13.59
CA LYS A 215 -3.24 -17.16 -14.87
C LYS A 215 -2.79 -18.61 -15.01
N GLY A 216 -2.34 -19.22 -13.91
CA GLY A 216 -1.96 -20.64 -13.83
C GLY A 216 -3.14 -21.60 -13.76
N GLY A 217 -4.39 -21.14 -13.81
CA GLY A 217 -5.59 -21.97 -13.79
C GLY A 217 -5.82 -22.70 -12.47
N GLN A 218 -5.24 -22.25 -11.38
CA GLN A 218 -5.42 -22.84 -10.04
C GLN A 218 -6.56 -22.16 -9.27
N LEU A 219 -6.77 -20.87 -9.51
CA LEU A 219 -7.87 -20.09 -8.94
C LEU A 219 -8.78 -19.55 -10.03
N ARG A 220 -10.05 -19.34 -9.66
CA ARG A 220 -11.05 -18.60 -10.43
C ARG A 220 -11.44 -17.35 -9.67
N ALA A 221 -11.31 -16.17 -10.29
CA ALA A 221 -11.95 -14.96 -9.81
C ALA A 221 -13.42 -14.98 -10.16
N ILE A 222 -14.30 -14.78 -9.17
CA ILE A 222 -15.76 -14.80 -9.34
C ILE A 222 -16.39 -13.42 -9.24
N ALA A 223 -15.69 -12.46 -8.63
CA ALA A 223 -16.06 -11.05 -8.63
C ALA A 223 -14.84 -10.19 -8.29
N VAL A 224 -14.90 -8.91 -8.67
CA VAL A 224 -14.01 -7.85 -8.20
C VAL A 224 -14.79 -6.82 -7.39
N THR A 225 -14.13 -6.16 -6.43
CA THR A 225 -14.81 -5.32 -5.45
C THR A 225 -14.83 -3.83 -5.80
N GLY A 226 -14.26 -3.46 -6.95
CA GLY A 226 -14.22 -2.08 -7.43
C GLY A 226 -15.57 -1.63 -8.01
N ALA A 227 -15.72 -0.31 -8.20
CA ALA A 227 -16.87 0.27 -8.89
C ALA A 227 -16.93 -0.11 -10.39
N LYS A 228 -15.79 -0.50 -10.97
CA LYS A 228 -15.63 -0.97 -12.34
C LYS A 228 -14.86 -2.28 -12.34
N ARG A 229 -14.98 -3.04 -13.43
CA ARG A 229 -14.15 -4.24 -13.64
C ARG A 229 -12.68 -3.87 -13.69
N ALA A 230 -11.84 -4.77 -13.20
CA ALA A 230 -10.39 -4.58 -13.29
C ALA A 230 -9.89 -4.83 -14.71
N LYS A 231 -8.92 -4.03 -15.17
CA LYS A 231 -8.32 -4.20 -16.51
C LYS A 231 -7.65 -5.55 -16.69
N GLU A 232 -7.11 -6.12 -15.62
CA GLU A 232 -6.46 -7.42 -15.57
C GLU A 232 -7.47 -8.58 -15.63
N LEU A 233 -8.73 -8.32 -15.29
CA LEU A 233 -9.83 -9.30 -15.19
C LEU A 233 -11.09 -8.77 -15.89
N PRO A 234 -11.04 -8.40 -17.18
CA PRO A 234 -12.14 -7.71 -17.87
C PRO A 234 -13.43 -8.52 -17.98
N ASN A 235 -13.32 -9.84 -17.88
CA ASN A 235 -14.47 -10.75 -17.93
C ASN A 235 -15.07 -11.07 -16.56
N VAL A 236 -14.43 -10.61 -15.46
CA VAL A 236 -14.92 -10.84 -14.11
C VAL A 236 -15.81 -9.68 -13.70
N PRO A 237 -17.08 -9.94 -13.32
CA PRO A 237 -18.00 -8.87 -12.94
C PRO A 237 -17.62 -8.23 -11.63
N THR A 238 -18.09 -7.01 -11.41
CA THR A 238 -18.01 -6.39 -10.07
C THR A 238 -19.08 -7.01 -9.15
N VAL A 239 -18.88 -6.84 -7.85
CA VAL A 239 -19.89 -7.20 -6.83
C VAL A 239 -21.18 -6.41 -7.09
N ALA A 240 -21.06 -5.14 -7.50
CA ALA A 240 -22.20 -4.29 -7.86
C ALA A 240 -22.96 -4.81 -9.09
N GLU A 241 -22.26 -5.21 -10.16
CA GLU A 241 -22.87 -5.84 -11.34
C GLU A 241 -23.54 -7.19 -11.01
N SER A 242 -23.08 -7.86 -9.95
CA SER A 242 -23.63 -9.13 -9.47
C SER A 242 -24.87 -8.97 -8.56
N GLY A 243 -25.45 -7.78 -8.49
CA GLY A 243 -26.73 -7.52 -7.78
C GLY A 243 -26.59 -6.78 -6.45
N PHE A 244 -25.38 -6.44 -6.01
CA PHE A 244 -25.14 -5.71 -4.76
C PHE A 244 -24.77 -4.25 -5.07
N LYS A 245 -25.77 -3.47 -5.47
CA LYS A 245 -25.63 -2.06 -5.83
C LYS A 245 -24.87 -1.30 -4.71
N ASP A 246 -24.07 -0.33 -5.12
CA ASP A 246 -23.27 0.52 -4.23
C ASP A 246 -22.15 -0.19 -3.43
N PHE A 247 -21.94 -1.50 -3.64
CA PHE A 247 -20.82 -2.19 -3.04
C PHE A 247 -19.52 -1.79 -3.74
N THR A 248 -18.63 -1.21 -2.99
CA THR A 248 -17.27 -0.92 -3.45
C THR A 248 -16.26 -1.01 -2.31
N ALA A 249 -15.19 -1.71 -2.56
CA ALA A 249 -14.04 -1.78 -1.66
C ALA A 249 -12.76 -1.84 -2.50
N VAL A 250 -11.83 -0.96 -2.22
CA VAL A 250 -10.53 -0.90 -2.89
C VAL A 250 -9.43 -0.92 -1.85
N THR A 251 -8.29 -1.44 -2.22
CA THR A 251 -7.05 -1.25 -1.48
C THR A 251 -6.19 -0.26 -2.24
N TRP A 252 -5.51 0.58 -1.53
CA TRP A 252 -4.49 1.47 -2.09
C TRP A 252 -3.16 1.25 -1.39
N PHE A 253 -2.10 1.59 -2.10
CA PHE A 253 -0.72 1.46 -1.66
C PHE A 253 -0.04 2.81 -1.85
N GLY A 254 0.66 3.28 -0.84
CA GLY A 254 1.34 4.55 -0.93
C GLY A 254 2.64 4.57 -0.15
N ILE A 255 3.59 5.34 -0.66
CA ILE A 255 4.88 5.54 -0.01
C ILE A 255 4.78 6.71 0.95
N ALA A 256 5.27 6.47 2.17
CA ALA A 256 5.45 7.48 3.20
C ALA A 256 6.86 7.40 3.80
N VAL A 257 7.27 8.45 4.46
CA VAL A 257 8.53 8.55 5.21
C VAL A 257 8.23 8.93 6.67
N PRO A 258 9.16 8.74 7.62
CA PRO A 258 8.99 9.21 8.99
C PRO A 258 8.66 10.71 9.04
N ALA A 259 7.78 11.09 9.96
CA ALA A 259 7.45 12.51 10.17
C ALA A 259 8.70 13.33 10.51
N GLY A 260 8.75 14.56 10.00
CA GLY A 260 9.92 15.44 10.15
C GLY A 260 11.01 15.24 9.10
N THR A 261 10.79 14.35 8.10
CA THR A 261 11.67 14.29 6.91
C THR A 261 11.62 15.64 6.18
N PRO A 262 12.76 16.23 5.81
CA PRO A 262 12.81 17.54 5.15
C PRO A 262 11.96 17.59 3.88
N ASP A 263 11.21 18.66 3.70
CA ASP A 263 10.28 18.84 2.56
C ASP A 263 10.99 18.68 1.20
N ALA A 264 12.23 19.17 1.06
CA ALA A 264 13.01 19.02 -0.16
C ALA A 264 13.24 17.55 -0.53
N ILE A 265 13.46 16.68 0.47
CA ILE A 265 13.62 15.24 0.27
C ILE A 265 12.28 14.61 -0.11
N VAL A 266 11.18 14.97 0.59
CA VAL A 266 9.83 14.50 0.28
C VAL A 266 9.45 14.83 -1.16
N GLN A 267 9.70 16.07 -1.60
CA GLN A 267 9.42 16.51 -2.97
C GLN A 267 10.28 15.78 -4.00
N LYS A 268 11.57 15.57 -3.71
CA LYS A 268 12.45 14.79 -4.60
C LYS A 268 11.96 13.35 -4.73
N LEU A 269 11.65 12.68 -3.62
CA LEU A 269 11.07 11.33 -3.61
C LEU A 269 9.76 11.29 -4.42
N ASN A 270 8.83 12.22 -4.16
CA ASN A 270 7.58 12.31 -4.91
C ASN A 270 7.82 12.45 -6.41
N THR A 271 8.69 13.38 -6.82
CA THR A 271 8.99 13.63 -8.24
C THR A 271 9.56 12.41 -8.93
N GLU A 272 10.53 11.73 -8.31
CA GLU A 272 11.19 10.59 -8.95
C GLU A 272 10.31 9.34 -8.95
N ILE A 273 9.55 9.09 -7.89
CA ILE A 273 8.57 8.00 -7.86
C ILE A 273 7.47 8.26 -8.89
N ALA A 274 7.02 9.51 -9.03
CA ALA A 274 6.03 9.88 -10.03
C ALA A 274 6.49 9.56 -11.46
N LYS A 275 7.76 9.83 -11.80
CA LYS A 275 8.34 9.45 -13.09
C LYS A 275 8.36 7.92 -13.29
N VAL A 276 8.72 7.17 -12.25
CA VAL A 276 8.69 5.71 -12.26
C VAL A 276 7.29 5.17 -12.53
N LEU A 277 6.27 5.74 -11.90
CA LEU A 277 4.88 5.34 -12.09
C LEU A 277 4.32 5.66 -13.49
N GLN A 278 4.94 6.58 -14.22
CA GLN A 278 4.58 6.87 -15.62
C GLN A 278 5.22 5.90 -16.64
N ASP A 279 6.21 5.14 -16.21
CA ASP A 279 6.87 4.17 -17.10
C ASP A 279 5.86 3.11 -17.57
N PRO A 280 5.75 2.85 -18.90
CA PRO A 280 4.77 1.90 -19.44
C PRO A 280 4.90 0.50 -18.83
N THR A 281 6.12 0.03 -18.55
CA THR A 281 6.37 -1.30 -18.00
C THR A 281 5.92 -1.42 -16.53
N VAL A 282 5.94 -0.30 -15.79
CA VAL A 282 5.41 -0.20 -14.44
C VAL A 282 3.88 -0.14 -14.47
N ARG A 283 3.32 0.73 -15.32
CA ARG A 283 1.86 0.89 -15.49
C ARG A 283 1.15 -0.39 -15.93
N GLU A 284 1.80 -1.20 -16.76
CA GLU A 284 1.25 -2.50 -17.16
C GLU A 284 1.09 -3.47 -15.99
N ARG A 285 1.98 -3.36 -14.98
CA ARG A 285 2.03 -4.25 -13.82
C ARG A 285 1.22 -3.76 -12.62
N LEU A 286 0.90 -2.46 -12.56
CA LEU A 286 0.10 -1.86 -11.50
C LEU A 286 -1.37 -1.77 -11.91
N GLY A 287 -2.30 -1.90 -10.94
CA GLY A 287 -3.74 -1.93 -11.18
C GLY A 287 -4.35 -0.58 -11.53
N GLY A 288 -3.86 0.49 -10.93
CA GLY A 288 -4.43 1.83 -11.02
C GLY A 288 -3.64 2.83 -11.85
N ASP A 289 -4.33 3.84 -12.38
CA ASP A 289 -3.73 5.03 -12.99
C ASP A 289 -3.76 6.16 -11.96
N VAL A 290 -3.05 5.95 -10.85
CA VAL A 290 -3.06 6.88 -9.72
C VAL A 290 -1.72 7.58 -9.58
N GLN A 291 -1.79 8.90 -9.62
CA GLN A 291 -0.66 9.76 -9.33
C GLN A 291 -1.14 10.92 -8.48
N THR A 292 -0.77 10.91 -7.22
CA THR A 292 -1.15 12.03 -6.34
C THR A 292 0.07 12.51 -5.56
N GLY A 293 0.17 13.84 -5.43
CA GLY A 293 1.18 14.43 -4.56
C GLY A 293 0.90 14.17 -3.06
N PRO A 294 1.83 14.59 -2.20
CA PRO A 294 1.76 14.35 -0.75
C PRO A 294 0.45 14.80 -0.10
N GLN A 295 -0.08 15.97 -0.49
CA GLN A 295 -1.31 16.53 0.09
C GLN A 295 -2.55 15.71 -0.27
N ALA A 296 -2.68 15.28 -1.53
CA ALA A 296 -3.81 14.47 -1.97
C ALA A 296 -3.76 13.07 -1.32
N PHE A 297 -2.57 12.49 -1.17
CA PHE A 297 -2.41 11.22 -0.47
C PHE A 297 -2.73 11.35 1.03
N ALA A 298 -2.33 12.43 1.69
CA ALA A 298 -2.73 12.71 3.07
C ALA A 298 -4.27 12.83 3.23
N ALA A 299 -4.93 13.51 2.28
CA ALA A 299 -6.38 13.63 2.27
C ALA A 299 -7.08 12.27 2.09
N LEU A 300 -6.55 11.40 1.22
CA LEU A 300 -7.05 10.04 1.03
C LEU A 300 -6.96 9.21 2.31
N ILE A 301 -5.80 9.21 2.99
CA ILE A 301 -5.61 8.51 4.27
C ILE A 301 -6.68 8.92 5.27
N LYS A 302 -6.93 10.23 5.39
CA LYS A 302 -7.92 10.77 6.32
C LYS A 302 -9.35 10.38 5.95
N SER A 303 -9.73 10.55 4.68
CA SER A 303 -11.09 10.24 4.23
C SER A 303 -11.40 8.74 4.37
N ASP A 304 -10.43 7.88 4.08
CA ASP A 304 -10.57 6.44 4.24
C ASP A 304 -10.58 6.01 5.71
N HIS A 305 -9.84 6.70 6.58
CA HIS A 305 -9.95 6.48 8.03
C HIS A 305 -11.38 6.71 8.51
N ASP A 306 -12.01 7.82 8.09
CA ASP A 306 -13.39 8.14 8.46
C ASP A 306 -14.38 7.12 7.88
N LYS A 307 -14.21 6.71 6.62
CA LYS A 307 -15.03 5.71 5.94
C LYS A 307 -14.96 4.34 6.65
N TRP A 308 -13.75 3.82 6.82
CA TRP A 308 -13.56 2.49 7.41
C TRP A 308 -13.91 2.44 8.90
N GLY A 309 -13.70 3.54 9.62
CA GLY A 309 -14.15 3.67 11.01
C GLY A 309 -15.66 3.50 11.15
N LYS A 310 -16.45 4.03 10.21
CA LYS A 310 -17.91 3.80 10.15
C LYS A 310 -18.23 2.33 9.88
N VAL A 311 -17.57 1.71 8.89
CA VAL A 311 -17.77 0.29 8.54
C VAL A 311 -17.47 -0.62 9.74
N VAL A 312 -16.33 -0.40 10.41
CA VAL A 312 -15.94 -1.15 11.61
C VAL A 312 -17.00 -1.06 12.71
N LYS A 313 -17.45 0.16 13.01
CA LYS A 313 -18.47 0.41 14.04
C LYS A 313 -19.82 -0.23 13.70
N GLU A 314 -20.29 -0.07 12.46
CA GLU A 314 -21.58 -0.58 11.99
C GLU A 314 -21.59 -2.10 11.86
N ALA A 315 -20.50 -2.72 11.47
CA ALA A 315 -20.37 -4.17 11.36
C ALA A 315 -20.06 -4.84 12.71
N GLY A 316 -19.77 -4.05 13.76
CA GLY A 316 -19.43 -4.59 15.08
C GLY A 316 -18.11 -5.37 15.09
N ILE A 317 -17.21 -5.08 14.14
CA ILE A 317 -15.94 -5.79 14.01
C ILE A 317 -15.05 -5.43 15.20
N LYS A 318 -14.62 -6.45 15.93
CA LYS A 318 -13.63 -6.33 17.02
C LYS A 318 -12.42 -7.15 16.63
N THR A 319 -11.24 -6.58 16.83
CA THR A 319 -10.00 -7.39 16.87
C THR A 319 -9.69 -7.69 18.32
N GLU A 320 -9.46 -8.94 18.62
CA GLU A 320 -8.94 -9.38 19.93
C GLU A 320 -7.51 -8.85 20.14
#